data_a67baa598d6212c78d6dd00f83f99b51
#
_entry.id   a67baa598d6212c78d6dd00f83f99b51
#
_cell.length_a   1.000
_cell.length_b   1.000
_cell.length_c   1.000
_cell.angle_alpha   90.00
_cell.angle_beta   90.00
_cell.angle_gamma   90.00
#
_symmetry.space_group_name_H-M   'P 1'
#
loop_
_entity.id
_entity.type
_entity.pdbx_description
1 polymer ?
#
loop_
_entity_poly.entity_id
_entity_poly.type
_entity_poly.pdbx_seq_one_letter_code
_entity_poly.pdbx_strand_id
1 'polypeptide(L)'
;MQITPAQSSDRESWNIFVKNNYPPVGVFMQTWEWGEFKKDWGKKIERFFVTDGDQLIAVFMLAEHSLPFGFSYGYLPRGPVLAKTLDQQKINAVFSFIRDWAIQKHSHLVFLRLEPPVQEEVVAELGKKHFLRPDYYIQPRYNLTLDLTKPEEEILASFHSSTRSNLNRAERRGVTVTLKNHQQDVSQSDFWQMTKDTISRNSGKNLYPPRTYFNSMFKVLPALGNETSPDQLSIGTFCGHQHDKPAATHYVLFFGDTATYIYGASATECLKSKVTTYLHWQAAREAKARGFKYYDLGGIDEKLWPSITTFKRQFGGLEFAYVGLIDIPLQPRLYKLYNFLKKLRHLGKS
;
A
#
# COMPACT_ATOMS: atom_id res chain seq x y z
N MET A 1 -9.14 -20.44 20.09
CA MET A 1 -8.41 -19.26 19.56
C MET A 1 -8.27 -18.20 20.65
N GLN A 2 -7.21 -17.41 20.61
CA GLN A 2 -6.93 -16.29 21.51
C GLN A 2 -6.44 -15.08 20.70
N ILE A 3 -6.79 -13.86 21.16
CA ILE A 3 -6.23 -12.60 20.62
C ILE A 3 -5.45 -11.93 21.73
N THR A 4 -4.16 -11.69 21.49
CA THR A 4 -3.24 -11.04 22.42
C THR A 4 -2.58 -9.82 21.79
N PRO A 5 -2.36 -8.73 22.56
CA PRO A 5 -1.65 -7.57 22.05
C PRO A 5 -0.17 -7.90 21.81
N ALA A 6 0.35 -7.44 20.69
CA ALA A 6 1.78 -7.53 20.37
C ALA A 6 2.56 -6.41 21.05
N GLN A 7 3.76 -6.74 21.54
CA GLN A 7 4.70 -5.84 22.23
C GLN A 7 5.85 -5.45 21.29
N SER A 8 6.62 -4.43 21.65
CA SER A 8 7.76 -3.97 20.83
C SER A 8 8.84 -5.04 20.61
N SER A 9 8.98 -5.99 21.54
CA SER A 9 9.84 -7.17 21.40
C SER A 9 9.43 -8.13 20.28
N ASP A 10 8.17 -8.06 19.85
CA ASP A 10 7.59 -8.98 18.87
C ASP A 10 7.79 -8.50 17.41
N ARG A 11 8.48 -7.37 17.20
CA ARG A 11 8.65 -6.74 15.89
C ARG A 11 9.16 -7.71 14.82
N GLU A 12 10.19 -8.47 15.14
CA GLU A 12 10.81 -9.40 14.20
C GLU A 12 9.85 -10.56 13.85
N SER A 13 9.29 -11.24 14.85
CA SER A 13 8.32 -12.33 14.63
C SER A 13 7.06 -11.86 13.89
N TRP A 14 6.60 -10.64 14.18
CA TRP A 14 5.50 -10.00 13.46
C TRP A 14 5.81 -9.82 11.98
N ASN A 15 6.94 -9.19 11.65
CA ASN A 15 7.33 -8.94 10.27
C ASN A 15 7.60 -10.23 9.50
N ILE A 16 8.22 -11.24 10.13
CA ILE A 16 8.40 -12.57 9.54
C ILE A 16 7.06 -13.20 9.20
N PHE A 17 6.08 -13.15 10.12
CA PHE A 17 4.73 -13.67 9.85
C PHE A 17 4.08 -12.94 8.67
N VAL A 18 4.10 -11.62 8.67
CA VAL A 18 3.55 -10.80 7.56
C VAL A 18 4.22 -11.17 6.24
N LYS A 19 5.55 -11.19 6.18
CA LYS A 19 6.30 -11.53 4.98
C LYS A 19 5.92 -12.90 4.41
N ASN A 20 5.82 -13.91 5.27
CA ASN A 20 5.60 -15.29 4.84
C ASN A 20 4.16 -15.56 4.40
N ASN A 21 3.20 -14.78 4.88
CA ASN A 21 1.77 -15.04 4.69
C ASN A 21 1.06 -14.01 3.81
N TYR A 22 1.73 -12.97 3.40
CA TYR A 22 1.18 -11.97 2.49
C TYR A 22 1.32 -12.41 1.03
N PRO A 23 0.42 -12.02 0.12
CA PRO A 23 0.64 -12.18 -1.32
C PRO A 23 1.79 -11.26 -1.79
N PRO A 24 2.40 -11.52 -2.96
CA PRO A 24 3.56 -10.75 -3.44
C PRO A 24 3.20 -9.34 -3.94
N VAL A 25 2.23 -8.65 -3.35
CA VAL A 25 1.77 -7.32 -3.75
C VAL A 25 1.31 -6.49 -2.56
N GLY A 26 1.69 -5.22 -2.48
CA GLY A 26 1.19 -4.25 -1.51
C GLY A 26 1.43 -4.59 -0.04
N VAL A 27 2.44 -5.36 0.26
CA VAL A 27 2.67 -6.08 1.53
C VAL A 27 3.01 -5.19 2.74
N PHE A 28 3.32 -3.93 2.55
CA PHE A 28 3.91 -3.07 3.58
C PHE A 28 2.95 -2.56 4.67
N MET A 29 1.64 -2.53 4.41
CA MET A 29 0.68 -1.86 5.32
C MET A 29 0.46 -2.57 6.66
N GLN A 30 0.89 -3.82 6.78
CA GLN A 30 0.84 -4.58 8.03
C GLN A 30 2.22 -4.77 8.68
N THR A 31 3.28 -4.12 8.16
CA THR A 31 4.61 -4.17 8.78
C THR A 31 4.64 -3.39 10.10
N TRP A 32 5.58 -3.75 10.95
CA TRP A 32 5.76 -3.05 12.23
C TRP A 32 6.08 -1.56 12.01
N GLU A 33 7.01 -1.28 11.11
CA GLU A 33 7.49 0.07 10.80
C GLU A 33 6.38 0.96 10.24
N TRP A 34 5.49 0.41 9.40
CA TRP A 34 4.34 1.15 8.90
C TRP A 34 3.43 1.61 10.03
N GLY A 35 3.20 0.74 11.03
CA GLY A 35 2.46 1.11 12.21
C GLY A 35 3.15 2.19 13.05
N GLU A 36 4.47 2.12 13.24
CA GLU A 36 5.23 3.14 13.97
C GLU A 36 5.19 4.49 13.23
N PHE A 37 5.32 4.48 11.90
CA PHE A 37 5.11 5.67 11.09
C PHE A 37 3.70 6.26 11.29
N LYS A 38 2.66 5.42 11.31
CA LYS A 38 1.28 5.90 11.54
C LYS A 38 1.09 6.45 12.94
N LYS A 39 1.74 5.90 13.97
CA LYS A 39 1.76 6.45 15.33
C LYS A 39 2.43 7.83 15.37
N ASP A 40 3.61 7.97 14.75
CA ASP A 40 4.32 9.26 14.66
C ASP A 40 3.46 10.33 13.95
N TRP A 41 2.67 9.91 12.95
CA TRP A 41 1.72 10.78 12.26
C TRP A 41 0.41 11.00 13.04
N GLY A 42 0.35 10.63 14.32
CA GLY A 42 -0.76 10.90 15.24
C GLY A 42 -1.94 9.93 15.14
N LYS A 43 -1.74 8.70 14.62
CA LYS A 43 -2.79 7.67 14.65
C LYS A 43 -2.64 6.77 15.86
N LYS A 44 -3.77 6.40 16.46
CA LYS A 44 -3.81 5.35 17.49
C LYS A 44 -3.72 4.01 16.79
N ILE A 45 -2.65 3.28 17.04
CA ILE A 45 -2.34 1.98 16.41
C ILE A 45 -2.17 0.94 17.49
N GLU A 46 -2.89 -0.17 17.36
CA GLU A 46 -2.76 -1.38 18.16
C GLU A 46 -2.45 -2.56 17.26
N ARG A 47 -1.74 -3.57 17.78
CA ARG A 47 -1.36 -4.77 17.04
C ARG A 47 -1.75 -6.00 17.83
N PHE A 48 -2.24 -7.02 17.13
CA PHE A 48 -2.76 -8.22 17.76
C PHE A 48 -2.32 -9.47 17.02
N PHE A 49 -1.89 -10.47 17.78
CA PHE A 49 -1.74 -11.85 17.37
C PHE A 49 -3.06 -12.60 17.52
N VAL A 50 -3.35 -13.50 16.60
CA VAL A 50 -4.42 -14.49 16.72
C VAL A 50 -3.79 -15.86 16.73
N THR A 51 -3.94 -16.60 17.84
CA THR A 51 -3.41 -17.95 17.98
C THR A 51 -4.52 -18.99 18.13
N ASP A 52 -4.22 -20.24 17.74
CA ASP A 52 -5.05 -21.41 18.00
C ASP A 52 -4.19 -22.49 18.66
N GLY A 53 -4.34 -22.68 19.97
CA GLY A 53 -3.31 -23.28 20.79
C GLY A 53 -2.01 -22.46 20.69
N ASP A 54 -0.89 -23.14 20.41
CA ASP A 54 0.43 -22.51 20.28
C ASP A 54 0.71 -22.00 18.85
N GLN A 55 -0.20 -22.25 17.90
CA GLN A 55 -0.01 -21.85 16.51
C GLN A 55 -0.47 -20.42 16.26
N LEU A 56 0.43 -19.57 15.75
CA LEU A 56 0.08 -18.25 15.24
C LEU A 56 -0.62 -18.40 13.88
N ILE A 57 -1.89 -17.95 13.80
CA ILE A 57 -2.74 -18.15 12.62
C ILE A 57 -3.14 -16.86 11.91
N ALA A 58 -3.07 -15.71 12.60
CA ALA A 58 -3.26 -14.41 11.95
C ALA A 58 -2.60 -13.30 12.75
N VAL A 59 -2.33 -12.18 12.08
CA VAL A 59 -1.95 -10.91 12.71
C VAL A 59 -2.76 -9.78 12.12
N PHE A 60 -3.04 -8.76 12.91
CA PHE A 60 -3.65 -7.54 12.39
C PHE A 60 -3.27 -6.30 13.18
N MET A 61 -3.04 -5.22 12.43
CA MET A 61 -2.88 -3.88 12.96
C MET A 61 -4.21 -3.14 12.87
N LEU A 62 -4.67 -2.60 13.99
CA LEU A 62 -5.88 -1.80 14.12
C LEU A 62 -5.52 -0.33 14.21
N ALA A 63 -5.99 0.47 13.27
CA ALA A 63 -5.91 1.93 13.30
C ALA A 63 -7.27 2.52 13.69
N GLU A 64 -7.33 3.28 14.78
CA GLU A 64 -8.56 3.95 15.18
C GLU A 64 -8.74 5.25 14.39
N HIS A 65 -9.94 5.45 13.85
CA HIS A 65 -10.35 6.63 13.10
C HIS A 65 -11.54 7.31 13.74
N SER A 66 -11.42 8.60 14.02
CA SER A 66 -12.50 9.41 14.59
C SER A 66 -13.65 9.62 13.59
N LEU A 67 -14.85 9.59 14.11
CA LEU A 67 -16.10 9.96 13.45
C LEU A 67 -16.69 11.21 14.14
N PRO A 68 -17.66 11.90 13.53
CA PRO A 68 -18.38 12.98 14.20
C PRO A 68 -19.01 12.53 15.53
N PHE A 69 -19.22 13.50 16.42
CA PHE A 69 -19.87 13.29 17.75
C PHE A 69 -19.12 12.36 18.69
N GLY A 70 -17.77 12.28 18.58
CA GLY A 70 -16.94 11.47 19.49
C GLY A 70 -16.96 9.96 19.21
N PHE A 71 -17.61 9.53 18.14
CA PHE A 71 -17.55 8.15 17.69
C PHE A 71 -16.24 7.82 16.98
N SER A 72 -15.93 6.53 16.85
CA SER A 72 -14.78 6.04 16.08
C SER A 72 -15.07 4.70 15.41
N TYR A 73 -14.22 4.34 14.45
CA TYR A 73 -14.19 3.00 13.86
C TYR A 73 -12.77 2.48 13.78
N GLY A 74 -12.63 1.17 13.83
CA GLY A 74 -11.35 0.50 13.67
C GLY A 74 -11.10 0.13 12.22
N TYR A 75 -9.92 0.46 11.69
CA TYR A 75 -9.52 0.13 10.32
C TYR A 75 -8.29 -0.78 10.32
N LEU A 76 -8.38 -1.87 9.58
CA LEU A 76 -7.30 -2.84 9.37
C LEU A 76 -6.82 -2.74 7.91
N PRO A 77 -5.90 -1.81 7.58
CA PRO A 77 -5.42 -1.63 6.22
C PRO A 77 -4.65 -2.86 5.77
N ARG A 78 -5.10 -3.51 4.69
CA ARG A 78 -4.51 -4.78 4.21
C ARG A 78 -4.40 -5.85 5.32
N GLY A 79 -5.40 -5.91 6.19
CA GLY A 79 -5.47 -6.88 7.28
C GLY A 79 -6.89 -7.43 7.50
N PRO A 80 -7.00 -8.55 8.26
CA PRO A 80 -5.91 -9.32 8.86
C PRO A 80 -5.07 -10.07 7.83
N VAL A 81 -3.78 -10.31 8.15
CA VAL A 81 -2.92 -11.25 7.43
C VAL A 81 -3.15 -12.63 8.03
N LEU A 82 -3.55 -13.58 7.20
CA LEU A 82 -3.88 -14.94 7.59
C LEU A 82 -2.72 -15.89 7.26
N ALA A 83 -2.48 -16.91 8.07
CA ALA A 83 -1.55 -17.98 7.73
C ALA A 83 -2.02 -18.70 6.45
N LYS A 84 -1.11 -18.91 5.49
CA LYS A 84 -1.40 -19.57 4.20
C LYS A 84 -1.89 -21.02 4.33
N THR A 85 -1.65 -21.63 5.48
CA THR A 85 -2.03 -23.02 5.78
C THR A 85 -3.48 -23.19 6.22
N LEU A 86 -4.23 -22.08 6.40
CA LEU A 86 -5.61 -22.15 6.85
C LEU A 86 -6.55 -22.61 5.74
N ASP A 87 -7.42 -23.56 6.06
CA ASP A 87 -8.57 -23.91 5.24
C ASP A 87 -9.70 -22.88 5.37
N GLN A 88 -10.73 -23.01 4.52
CA GLN A 88 -11.86 -22.10 4.47
C GLN A 88 -12.63 -22.04 5.80
N GLN A 89 -12.82 -23.19 6.46
CA GLN A 89 -13.53 -23.27 7.74
C GLN A 89 -12.80 -22.48 8.81
N LYS A 90 -11.46 -22.61 8.88
CA LYS A 90 -10.63 -21.92 9.83
C LYS A 90 -10.57 -20.40 9.54
N ILE A 91 -10.51 -20.01 8.27
CA ILE A 91 -10.58 -18.60 7.87
C ILE A 91 -11.89 -17.97 8.37
N ASN A 92 -13.04 -18.61 8.12
CA ASN A 92 -14.35 -18.12 8.59
C ASN A 92 -14.41 -18.03 10.12
N ALA A 93 -13.79 -18.99 10.83
CA ALA A 93 -13.70 -18.98 12.28
C ALA A 93 -12.83 -17.80 12.78
N VAL A 94 -11.69 -17.49 12.15
CA VAL A 94 -10.83 -16.34 12.49
C VAL A 94 -11.61 -15.03 12.37
N PHE A 95 -12.30 -14.80 11.25
CA PHE A 95 -13.10 -13.57 11.07
C PHE A 95 -14.22 -13.45 12.10
N SER A 96 -14.92 -14.54 12.38
CA SER A 96 -15.96 -14.56 13.42
C SER A 96 -15.40 -14.28 14.80
N PHE A 97 -14.22 -14.84 15.11
CA PHE A 97 -13.55 -14.64 16.37
C PHE A 97 -13.06 -13.19 16.55
N ILE A 98 -12.49 -12.58 15.52
CA ILE A 98 -12.12 -11.14 15.51
C ILE A 98 -13.37 -10.27 15.77
N ARG A 99 -14.51 -10.59 15.13
CA ARG A 99 -15.77 -9.88 15.37
C ARG A 99 -16.19 -9.95 16.82
N ASP A 100 -16.25 -11.16 17.37
CA ASP A 100 -16.76 -11.38 18.73
C ASP A 100 -15.83 -10.76 19.78
N TRP A 101 -14.51 -10.86 19.57
CA TRP A 101 -13.52 -10.16 20.37
C TRP A 101 -13.70 -8.63 20.31
N ALA A 102 -13.92 -8.06 19.13
CA ALA A 102 -14.10 -6.62 18.98
C ALA A 102 -15.39 -6.12 19.66
N ILE A 103 -16.46 -6.88 19.61
CA ILE A 103 -17.72 -6.57 20.33
C ILE A 103 -17.45 -6.49 21.85
N GLN A 104 -16.61 -7.38 22.37
CA GLN A 104 -16.32 -7.44 23.82
C GLN A 104 -15.30 -6.39 24.29
N LYS A 105 -14.24 -6.16 23.50
CA LYS A 105 -13.07 -5.36 23.91
C LYS A 105 -13.04 -3.95 23.33
N HIS A 106 -13.71 -3.72 22.19
CA HIS A 106 -13.75 -2.46 21.47
C HIS A 106 -15.18 -1.97 21.21
N SER A 107 -16.07 -2.16 22.17
CA SER A 107 -17.49 -1.77 22.08
C SER A 107 -17.71 -0.27 21.85
N HIS A 108 -16.70 0.57 22.08
CA HIS A 108 -16.71 2.01 21.77
C HIS A 108 -16.65 2.29 20.25
N LEU A 109 -16.17 1.34 19.44
CA LEU A 109 -16.13 1.46 17.99
C LEU A 109 -17.51 1.19 17.39
N VAL A 110 -17.88 1.96 16.38
CA VAL A 110 -19.13 1.76 15.63
C VAL A 110 -19.05 0.52 14.73
N PHE A 111 -17.91 0.30 14.11
CA PHE A 111 -17.63 -0.88 13.24
C PHE A 111 -16.14 -1.13 13.11
N LEU A 112 -15.77 -2.33 12.70
CA LEU A 112 -14.46 -2.62 12.14
C LEU A 112 -14.56 -2.58 10.61
N ARG A 113 -13.52 -2.06 9.98
CA ARG A 113 -13.32 -2.07 8.52
C ARG A 113 -12.03 -2.81 8.21
N LEU A 114 -12.15 -3.90 7.49
CA LEU A 114 -11.05 -4.78 7.12
C LEU A 114 -10.80 -4.68 5.61
N GLU A 115 -9.54 -4.83 5.22
CA GLU A 115 -9.12 -5.02 3.83
C GLU A 115 -8.13 -6.19 3.75
N PRO A 116 -8.57 -7.43 4.01
CA PRO A 116 -7.63 -8.55 4.02
C PRO A 116 -6.92 -8.67 2.67
N PRO A 117 -5.60 -8.97 2.66
CA PRO A 117 -4.81 -9.03 1.44
C PRO A 117 -5.01 -10.35 0.68
N VAL A 118 -6.25 -10.71 0.44
CA VAL A 118 -6.67 -11.97 -0.18
C VAL A 118 -7.58 -11.71 -1.37
N GLN A 119 -7.74 -12.71 -2.21
CA GLN A 119 -8.70 -12.72 -3.32
C GLN A 119 -10.10 -13.05 -2.82
N GLU A 120 -11.11 -12.80 -3.66
CA GLU A 120 -12.54 -12.95 -3.29
C GLU A 120 -12.89 -14.37 -2.82
N GLU A 121 -12.31 -15.39 -3.45
CA GLU A 121 -12.58 -16.81 -3.18
C GLU A 121 -12.25 -17.18 -1.73
N VAL A 122 -11.21 -16.58 -1.15
CA VAL A 122 -10.74 -16.85 0.22
C VAL A 122 -11.77 -16.47 1.28
N VAL A 123 -12.65 -15.53 0.97
CA VAL A 123 -13.64 -14.99 1.91
C VAL A 123 -15.09 -15.09 1.37
N ALA A 124 -15.30 -15.89 0.33
CA ALA A 124 -16.60 -16.01 -0.34
C ALA A 124 -17.71 -16.54 0.59
N GLU A 125 -17.35 -17.39 1.55
CA GLU A 125 -18.29 -18.02 2.50
C GLU A 125 -18.57 -17.18 3.75
N LEU A 126 -17.96 -15.99 3.90
CA LEU A 126 -18.26 -15.12 5.04
C LEU A 126 -19.73 -14.70 5.02
N GLY A 127 -20.42 -14.95 6.13
CA GLY A 127 -21.87 -14.71 6.27
C GLY A 127 -22.25 -13.23 6.09
N LYS A 128 -22.99 -12.91 5.03
CA LYS A 128 -23.38 -11.54 4.62
C LYS A 128 -24.13 -10.75 5.70
N LYS A 129 -24.69 -11.40 6.71
CA LYS A 129 -25.38 -10.74 7.82
C LYS A 129 -24.44 -9.92 8.70
N HIS A 130 -23.20 -10.36 8.88
CA HIS A 130 -22.22 -9.76 9.78
C HIS A 130 -21.01 -9.16 9.07
N PHE A 131 -20.75 -9.56 7.83
CA PHE A 131 -19.62 -9.14 7.00
C PHE A 131 -20.15 -8.45 5.74
N LEU A 132 -20.29 -7.12 5.85
CA LEU A 132 -20.87 -6.30 4.81
C LEU A 132 -19.81 -5.89 3.79
N ARG A 133 -20.21 -5.79 2.51
CA ARG A 133 -19.34 -5.39 1.40
C ARG A 133 -19.71 -3.99 0.94
N PRO A 134 -18.96 -2.94 1.34
CA PRO A 134 -19.12 -1.61 0.76
C PRO A 134 -18.82 -1.61 -0.74
N ASP A 135 -19.53 -0.78 -1.50
CA ASP A 135 -19.37 -0.60 -2.95
C ASP A 135 -18.22 0.35 -3.34
N TYR A 136 -17.37 0.69 -2.40
CA TYR A 136 -16.17 1.52 -2.58
C TYR A 136 -14.97 0.86 -1.90
N TYR A 137 -13.78 1.42 -2.09
CA TYR A 137 -12.56 0.96 -1.43
C TYR A 137 -11.70 2.15 -0.96
N ILE A 138 -10.82 1.90 0.03
CA ILE A 138 -9.84 2.87 0.54
C ILE A 138 -8.50 2.62 -0.14
N GLN A 139 -8.05 1.36 -0.15
CA GLN A 139 -6.86 0.96 -0.88
C GLN A 139 -7.27 0.46 -2.28
N PRO A 140 -6.43 0.62 -3.31
CA PRO A 140 -6.71 0.12 -4.65
C PRO A 140 -7.10 -1.35 -4.63
N ARG A 141 -8.20 -1.71 -5.29
CA ARG A 141 -8.65 -3.11 -5.38
C ARG A 141 -7.75 -3.95 -6.29
N TYR A 142 -7.18 -3.33 -7.32
CA TYR A 142 -6.30 -3.99 -8.27
C TYR A 142 -4.92 -3.36 -8.23
N ASN A 143 -3.89 -4.19 -8.21
CA ASN A 143 -2.50 -3.79 -8.33
C ASN A 143 -1.86 -4.46 -9.56
N LEU A 144 -0.86 -3.82 -10.14
CA LEU A 144 -0.07 -4.36 -11.25
C LEU A 144 1.36 -4.62 -10.80
N THR A 145 1.83 -5.85 -10.99
CA THR A 145 3.12 -6.30 -10.46
C THR A 145 3.98 -6.91 -11.56
N LEU A 146 5.25 -6.51 -11.64
CA LEU A 146 6.27 -7.14 -12.48
C LEU A 146 6.90 -8.31 -11.73
N ASP A 147 7.07 -9.43 -12.41
CA ASP A 147 7.82 -10.57 -11.94
C ASP A 147 9.32 -10.38 -12.24
N LEU A 148 10.09 -10.06 -11.21
CA LEU A 148 11.54 -9.82 -11.31
C LEU A 148 12.36 -11.11 -11.22
N THR A 149 11.75 -12.28 -11.02
CA THR A 149 12.45 -13.58 -11.04
C THR A 149 12.94 -13.93 -12.44
N LYS A 150 12.28 -13.38 -13.46
CA LYS A 150 12.62 -13.57 -14.88
C LYS A 150 13.89 -12.81 -15.27
N PRO A 151 14.61 -13.26 -16.31
CA PRO A 151 15.70 -12.49 -16.92
C PRO A 151 15.25 -11.09 -17.33
N GLU A 152 16.16 -10.12 -17.29
CA GLU A 152 15.86 -8.71 -17.59
C GLU A 152 15.31 -8.54 -19.02
N GLU A 153 15.83 -9.30 -19.98
CA GLU A 153 15.39 -9.32 -21.36
C GLU A 153 13.94 -9.79 -21.51
N GLU A 154 13.52 -10.79 -20.74
CA GLU A 154 12.14 -11.27 -20.75
C GLU A 154 11.19 -10.24 -20.13
N ILE A 155 11.60 -9.58 -19.04
CA ILE A 155 10.82 -8.51 -18.43
C ILE A 155 10.63 -7.37 -19.44
N LEU A 156 11.70 -6.94 -20.09
CA LEU A 156 11.64 -5.90 -21.14
C LEU A 156 10.79 -6.34 -22.35
N ALA A 157 10.88 -7.60 -22.77
CA ALA A 157 10.08 -8.12 -23.86
C ALA A 157 8.57 -8.09 -23.55
N SER A 158 8.19 -8.24 -22.27
CA SER A 158 6.79 -8.15 -21.83
C SER A 158 6.21 -6.73 -21.91
N PHE A 159 7.05 -5.69 -21.96
CA PHE A 159 6.60 -4.31 -22.05
C PHE A 159 6.00 -4.01 -23.43
N HIS A 160 5.00 -3.17 -23.45
CA HIS A 160 4.47 -2.64 -24.72
C HIS A 160 5.59 -1.96 -25.53
N SER A 161 5.53 -2.04 -26.85
CA SER A 161 6.56 -1.48 -27.74
C SER A 161 6.84 0.01 -27.50
N SER A 162 5.80 0.79 -27.17
CA SER A 162 5.94 2.20 -26.83
C SER A 162 6.72 2.41 -25.53
N THR A 163 6.59 1.53 -24.54
CA THR A 163 7.36 1.60 -23.27
C THR A 163 8.83 1.34 -23.54
N ARG A 164 9.16 0.30 -24.29
CA ARG A 164 10.56 0.04 -24.72
C ARG A 164 11.16 1.22 -25.48
N SER A 165 10.40 1.78 -26.44
CA SER A 165 10.81 2.98 -27.19
C SER A 165 11.01 4.19 -26.26
N ASN A 166 10.17 4.35 -25.21
CA ASN A 166 10.30 5.43 -24.23
C ASN A 166 11.55 5.27 -23.34
N LEU A 167 11.94 4.05 -22.97
CA LEU A 167 13.19 3.79 -22.23
C LEU A 167 14.40 4.24 -23.06
N ASN A 168 14.52 3.78 -24.31
CA ASN A 168 15.59 4.18 -25.21
C ASN A 168 15.60 5.70 -25.48
N ARG A 169 14.42 6.33 -25.50
CA ARG A 169 14.29 7.79 -25.65
C ARG A 169 14.80 8.53 -24.43
N ALA A 170 14.52 8.03 -23.22
CA ALA A 170 14.99 8.64 -21.98
C ALA A 170 16.52 8.63 -21.95
N GLU A 171 17.15 7.50 -22.25
CA GLU A 171 18.62 7.37 -22.33
C GLU A 171 19.23 8.35 -23.33
N ARG A 172 18.73 8.38 -24.57
CA ARG A 172 19.21 9.32 -25.60
C ARG A 172 19.01 10.79 -25.24
N ARG A 173 18.09 11.11 -24.32
CA ARG A 173 17.86 12.48 -23.81
C ARG A 173 18.62 12.79 -22.56
N GLY A 174 19.58 11.95 -22.18
CA GLY A 174 20.45 12.16 -21.02
C GLY A 174 19.71 12.09 -19.69
N VAL A 175 18.63 11.27 -19.59
CA VAL A 175 17.98 11.02 -18.31
C VAL A 175 18.86 10.12 -17.47
N THR A 176 19.15 10.56 -16.25
CA THR A 176 19.88 9.80 -15.23
C THR A 176 18.98 9.55 -14.02
N VAL A 177 19.27 8.49 -13.28
CA VAL A 177 18.55 8.15 -12.04
C VAL A 177 19.53 7.92 -10.91
N THR A 178 19.26 8.51 -9.77
CA THR A 178 20.02 8.31 -8.53
C THR A 178 19.10 7.82 -7.43
N LEU A 179 19.56 6.83 -6.65
CA LEU A 179 18.94 6.44 -5.39
C LEU A 179 19.52 7.31 -4.29
N LYS A 180 18.71 8.13 -3.64
CA LYS A 180 19.12 9.04 -2.58
C LYS A 180 18.79 8.51 -1.19
N ASN A 181 19.65 8.76 -0.25
CA ASN A 181 19.34 8.58 1.17
C ASN A 181 18.52 9.78 1.65
N HIS A 182 17.23 9.57 1.90
CA HIS A 182 16.31 10.64 2.31
C HIS A 182 16.64 11.26 3.68
N GLN A 183 17.45 10.62 4.52
CA GLN A 183 17.87 11.17 5.82
C GLN A 183 18.99 12.22 5.66
N GLN A 184 19.74 12.14 4.56
CA GLN A 184 20.90 13.00 4.35
C GLN A 184 20.72 14.08 3.27
N ASP A 185 19.84 13.84 2.26
CA ASP A 185 19.96 14.60 1.00
C ASP A 185 18.63 14.83 0.25
N VAL A 186 17.47 14.70 0.88
CA VAL A 186 16.23 14.96 0.18
C VAL A 186 15.86 16.43 0.31
N SER A 187 16.16 17.17 -0.75
CA SER A 187 15.44 18.40 -1.03
C SER A 187 13.96 18.04 -1.29
N GLN A 188 13.19 17.91 -0.21
CA GLN A 188 11.73 17.77 -0.30
C GLN A 188 11.14 18.93 -1.12
N SER A 189 11.89 20.04 -1.28
CA SER A 189 11.50 21.18 -2.12
C SER A 189 11.23 20.78 -3.56
N ASP A 190 12.11 19.99 -4.20
CA ASP A 190 11.95 19.57 -5.60
C ASP A 190 10.75 18.66 -5.76
N PHE A 191 10.55 17.67 -4.85
CA PHE A 191 9.37 16.83 -4.86
C PHE A 191 8.10 17.66 -4.74
N TRP A 192 8.05 18.63 -3.81
CA TRP A 192 6.87 19.47 -3.60
C TRP A 192 6.59 20.41 -4.77
N GLN A 193 7.62 20.90 -5.45
CA GLN A 193 7.43 21.67 -6.67
C GLN A 193 6.82 20.78 -7.77
N MET A 194 7.36 19.58 -7.96
CA MET A 194 6.85 18.62 -8.94
C MET A 194 5.44 18.09 -8.61
N THR A 195 5.05 18.04 -7.31
CA THR A 195 3.66 17.71 -6.96
C THR A 195 2.67 18.77 -7.42
N LYS A 196 3.02 20.08 -7.35
CA LYS A 196 2.17 21.16 -7.88
C LYS A 196 1.93 20.97 -9.38
N ASP A 197 2.98 20.67 -10.14
CA ASP A 197 2.89 20.39 -11.57
C ASP A 197 2.00 19.17 -11.84
N THR A 198 2.18 18.09 -11.09
CA THR A 198 1.39 16.87 -11.23
C THR A 198 -0.08 17.10 -10.88
N ILE A 199 -0.40 17.86 -9.83
CA ILE A 199 -1.76 18.24 -9.46
C ILE A 199 -2.39 19.08 -10.57
N SER A 200 -1.68 20.08 -11.08
CA SER A 200 -2.16 20.93 -12.17
C SER A 200 -2.55 20.12 -13.41
N ARG A 201 -1.71 19.15 -13.81
CA ARG A 201 -2.01 18.26 -14.94
C ARG A 201 -3.20 17.32 -14.70
N ASN A 202 -3.53 17.03 -13.45
CA ASN A 202 -4.66 16.18 -13.06
C ASN A 202 -5.92 17.01 -12.72
N SER A 203 -6.17 18.08 -13.45
CA SER A 203 -7.33 18.96 -13.27
C SER A 203 -7.44 19.56 -11.85
N GLY A 204 -6.30 19.83 -11.22
CA GLY A 204 -6.22 20.39 -9.87
C GLY A 204 -6.54 19.41 -8.74
N LYS A 205 -6.84 18.15 -9.03
CA LYS A 205 -7.15 17.15 -8.00
C LYS A 205 -5.88 16.74 -7.25
N ASN A 206 -5.79 17.14 -5.98
CA ASN A 206 -4.70 16.74 -5.10
C ASN A 206 -4.92 15.33 -4.55
N LEU A 207 -4.04 14.39 -4.93
CA LEU A 207 -4.04 13.01 -4.46
C LEU A 207 -2.92 12.74 -3.44
N TYR A 208 -2.11 13.74 -3.11
CA TYR A 208 -1.00 13.57 -2.15
C TYR A 208 -1.45 13.81 -0.72
N PRO A 209 -0.95 13.03 0.23
CA PRO A 209 -1.04 13.34 1.65
C PRO A 209 -0.38 14.70 1.99
N PRO A 210 -0.69 15.29 3.15
CA PRO A 210 -0.05 16.53 3.59
C PRO A 210 1.46 16.31 3.86
N ARG A 211 2.24 17.39 3.86
CA ARG A 211 3.70 17.33 4.13
C ARG A 211 4.04 16.63 5.44
N THR A 212 3.25 16.83 6.49
CA THR A 212 3.43 16.17 7.79
C THR A 212 3.43 14.65 7.71
N TYR A 213 2.65 14.08 6.80
CA TYR A 213 2.64 12.63 6.52
C TYR A 213 4.00 12.15 5.99
N PHE A 214 4.56 12.88 5.00
CA PHE A 214 5.86 12.53 4.43
C PHE A 214 7.00 12.76 5.44
N ASN A 215 6.93 13.83 6.25
CA ASN A 215 7.90 14.09 7.30
C ASN A 215 7.95 12.93 8.31
N SER A 216 6.78 12.47 8.79
CA SER A 216 6.69 11.31 9.68
C SER A 216 7.19 10.03 8.99
N MET A 217 6.86 9.83 7.72
CA MET A 217 7.29 8.66 6.95
C MET A 217 8.82 8.60 6.85
N PHE A 218 9.47 9.69 6.48
CA PHE A 218 10.93 9.75 6.36
C PHE A 218 11.67 9.77 7.70
N LYS A 219 11.02 10.23 8.77
CA LYS A 219 11.57 10.17 10.11
C LYS A 219 11.62 8.74 10.66
N VAL A 220 10.60 7.94 10.36
CA VAL A 220 10.41 6.61 10.97
C VAL A 220 10.93 5.48 10.10
N LEU A 221 10.68 5.53 8.78
CA LEU A 221 11.13 4.46 7.89
C LEU A 221 12.62 4.61 7.57
N PRO A 222 13.42 3.55 7.74
CA PRO A 222 14.83 3.59 7.35
C PRO A 222 14.97 3.78 5.84
N ALA A 223 16.01 4.52 5.45
CA ALA A 223 16.39 4.62 4.04
C ALA A 223 16.85 3.25 3.53
N LEU A 224 16.55 2.98 2.26
CA LEU A 224 17.09 1.79 1.59
C LEU A 224 18.61 1.89 1.50
N GLY A 225 19.32 1.09 2.28
CA GLY A 225 20.78 0.97 2.32
C GLY A 225 21.26 -0.38 1.82
N ASN A 226 22.58 -0.57 1.78
CA ASN A 226 23.18 -1.84 1.36
C ASN A 226 22.92 -2.98 2.36
N GLU A 227 22.76 -2.65 3.63
CA GLU A 227 22.55 -3.60 4.74
C GLU A 227 21.08 -3.73 5.14
N THR A 228 20.15 -3.23 4.31
CA THR A 228 18.71 -3.29 4.64
C THR A 228 18.21 -4.72 4.55
N SER A 229 17.70 -5.25 5.67
CA SER A 229 17.07 -6.58 5.71
C SER A 229 15.73 -6.56 4.97
N PRO A 230 15.38 -7.60 4.20
CA PRO A 230 14.05 -7.76 3.62
C PRO A 230 12.96 -7.96 4.69
N ASP A 231 13.32 -8.23 5.94
CA ASP A 231 12.40 -8.39 7.07
C ASP A 231 12.06 -7.05 7.75
N GLN A 232 12.65 -5.96 7.28
CA GLN A 232 12.40 -4.60 7.74
C GLN A 232 11.90 -3.72 6.60
N LEU A 233 10.80 -3.01 6.81
CA LEU A 233 10.30 -2.05 5.83
C LEU A 233 11.27 -0.87 5.70
N SER A 234 11.72 -0.62 4.48
CA SER A 234 12.57 0.52 4.13
C SER A 234 12.01 1.32 2.95
N ILE A 235 12.51 2.53 2.76
CA ILE A 235 12.09 3.41 1.67
C ILE A 235 13.25 3.84 0.80
N GLY A 236 13.12 3.64 -0.53
CA GLY A 236 14.02 4.17 -1.54
C GLY A 236 13.47 5.44 -2.18
N THR A 237 14.31 6.46 -2.28
CA THR A 237 14.00 7.70 -2.99
C THR A 237 14.75 7.73 -4.33
N PHE A 238 14.04 7.45 -5.40
CA PHE A 238 14.58 7.47 -6.77
C PHE A 238 14.37 8.85 -7.39
N CYS A 239 15.46 9.54 -7.71
CA CYS A 239 15.46 10.86 -8.31
C CYS A 239 15.92 10.78 -9.76
N GLY A 240 15.06 11.15 -10.70
CA GLY A 240 15.37 11.28 -12.11
C GLY A 240 15.79 12.72 -12.45
N HIS A 241 16.87 12.86 -13.21
CA HIS A 241 17.38 14.12 -13.67
C HIS A 241 17.41 14.14 -15.20
N GLN A 242 17.26 15.33 -15.78
CA GLN A 242 17.52 15.58 -17.19
C GLN A 242 18.47 16.79 -17.28
N HIS A 243 19.68 16.59 -17.84
CA HIS A 243 20.72 17.61 -17.88
C HIS A 243 20.94 18.24 -16.49
N ASP A 244 21.13 17.39 -15.47
CA ASP A 244 21.34 17.73 -14.05
C ASP A 244 20.20 18.47 -13.35
N LYS A 245 19.07 18.69 -14.05
CA LYS A 245 17.86 19.28 -13.43
C LYS A 245 16.96 18.19 -12.87
N PRO A 246 16.41 18.36 -11.65
CA PRO A 246 15.40 17.46 -11.11
C PRO A 246 14.19 17.37 -12.06
N ALA A 247 13.86 16.16 -12.50
CA ALA A 247 12.82 15.92 -13.50
C ALA A 247 11.66 15.08 -12.99
N ALA A 248 11.93 14.11 -12.10
CA ALA A 248 10.90 13.32 -11.42
C ALA A 248 11.45 12.69 -10.14
N THR A 249 10.58 12.34 -9.21
CA THR A 249 10.91 11.57 -8.01
C THR A 249 9.91 10.46 -7.79
N HIS A 250 10.38 9.24 -7.48
CA HIS A 250 9.56 8.12 -7.04
C HIS A 250 9.97 7.66 -5.64
N TYR A 251 8.97 7.42 -4.79
CA TYR A 251 9.14 6.76 -3.50
C TYR A 251 8.71 5.31 -3.63
N VAL A 252 9.61 4.40 -3.27
CA VAL A 252 9.42 2.95 -3.37
C VAL A 252 9.70 2.34 -2.01
N LEU A 253 8.77 1.54 -1.51
CA LEU A 253 8.90 0.78 -0.27
C LEU A 253 9.44 -0.61 -0.58
N PHE A 254 10.33 -1.10 0.28
CA PHE A 254 10.99 -2.39 0.15
C PHE A 254 10.70 -3.23 1.39
N PHE A 255 10.02 -4.37 1.20
CA PHE A 255 9.72 -5.32 2.27
C PHE A 255 9.44 -6.72 1.72
N GLY A 256 9.94 -7.74 2.41
CA GLY A 256 9.76 -9.13 1.99
C GLY A 256 10.36 -9.37 0.61
N ASP A 257 9.55 -9.88 -0.30
CA ASP A 257 9.94 -10.16 -1.68
C ASP A 257 9.56 -9.01 -2.65
N THR A 258 8.98 -7.90 -2.14
CA THR A 258 8.34 -6.89 -3.00
C THR A 258 8.89 -5.49 -2.79
N ALA A 259 9.21 -4.82 -3.89
CA ALA A 259 9.41 -3.38 -3.95
C ALA A 259 8.11 -2.72 -4.47
N THR A 260 7.51 -1.82 -3.68
CA THR A 260 6.20 -1.21 -4.00
C THR A 260 6.33 0.28 -4.25
N TYR A 261 6.00 0.74 -5.45
CA TYR A 261 5.86 2.16 -5.75
C TYR A 261 4.62 2.74 -5.05
N ILE A 262 4.83 3.82 -4.28
CA ILE A 262 3.76 4.45 -3.49
C ILE A 262 3.42 5.88 -3.92
N TYR A 263 4.42 6.70 -4.21
CA TYR A 263 4.23 8.09 -4.64
C TYR A 263 5.27 8.49 -5.67
N GLY A 264 4.86 9.34 -6.60
CA GLY A 264 5.77 9.95 -7.55
C GLY A 264 5.24 11.29 -8.02
N ALA A 265 6.17 12.17 -8.39
CA ALA A 265 5.89 13.47 -8.96
C ALA A 265 6.88 13.75 -10.11
N SER A 266 6.49 14.59 -11.06
CA SER A 266 7.34 14.95 -12.19
C SER A 266 7.09 16.38 -12.66
N ALA A 267 8.16 17.04 -13.07
CA ALA A 267 8.11 18.37 -13.69
C ALA A 267 7.43 18.29 -15.06
N THR A 268 6.55 19.24 -15.35
CA THR A 268 5.79 19.26 -16.61
C THR A 268 6.71 19.41 -17.82
N GLU A 269 7.75 20.24 -17.72
CA GLU A 269 8.72 20.50 -18.78
C GLU A 269 9.54 19.25 -19.17
N CYS A 270 9.73 18.31 -18.22
CA CYS A 270 10.52 17.10 -18.42
C CYS A 270 9.71 15.89 -18.95
N LEU A 271 8.40 15.99 -19.11
CA LEU A 271 7.55 14.85 -19.53
C LEU A 271 7.94 14.26 -20.88
N LYS A 272 8.41 15.11 -21.80
CA LYS A 272 8.88 14.66 -23.13
C LYS A 272 10.12 13.77 -23.04
N SER A 273 10.92 13.86 -21.97
CA SER A 273 12.10 13.01 -21.74
C SER A 273 11.75 11.57 -21.36
N LYS A 274 10.50 11.29 -20.96
CA LYS A 274 10.03 9.97 -20.50
C LYS A 274 10.66 9.53 -19.18
N VAL A 275 11.10 10.49 -18.37
CA VAL A 275 11.78 10.24 -17.08
C VAL A 275 10.96 9.35 -16.14
N THR A 276 9.62 9.48 -16.08
CA THR A 276 8.78 8.65 -15.20
C THR A 276 8.78 7.18 -15.61
N THR A 277 8.74 6.89 -16.92
CA THR A 277 8.87 5.52 -17.44
C THR A 277 10.24 4.95 -17.07
N TYR A 278 11.29 5.73 -17.26
CA TYR A 278 12.66 5.32 -16.96
C TYR A 278 12.89 5.10 -15.48
N LEU A 279 12.33 5.94 -14.60
CA LEU A 279 12.37 5.78 -13.15
C LEU A 279 11.76 4.47 -12.68
N HIS A 280 10.58 4.09 -13.19
CA HIS A 280 9.98 2.81 -12.85
C HIS A 280 10.88 1.64 -13.24
N TRP A 281 11.47 1.70 -14.43
CA TRP A 281 12.36 0.64 -14.89
C TRP A 281 13.63 0.57 -14.04
N GLN A 282 14.28 1.70 -13.75
CA GLN A 282 15.48 1.71 -12.91
C GLN A 282 15.19 1.26 -11.48
N ALA A 283 14.05 1.63 -10.90
CA ALA A 283 13.62 1.15 -9.59
C ALA A 283 13.36 -0.37 -9.58
N ALA A 284 12.77 -0.90 -10.66
CA ALA A 284 12.58 -2.34 -10.81
C ALA A 284 13.91 -3.10 -10.95
N ARG A 285 14.88 -2.55 -11.71
CA ARG A 285 16.24 -3.11 -11.83
C ARG A 285 16.97 -3.11 -10.50
N GLU A 286 16.91 -2.01 -9.76
CA GLU A 286 17.50 -1.91 -8.43
C GLU A 286 16.88 -2.93 -7.47
N ALA A 287 15.54 -3.09 -7.48
CA ALA A 287 14.86 -4.10 -6.70
C ALA A 287 15.35 -5.52 -7.06
N LYS A 288 15.45 -5.83 -8.37
CA LYS A 288 15.98 -7.11 -8.85
C LYS A 288 17.43 -7.34 -8.40
N ALA A 289 18.30 -6.35 -8.54
CA ALA A 289 19.70 -6.43 -8.15
C ALA A 289 19.87 -6.71 -6.64
N ARG A 290 18.91 -6.27 -5.81
CA ARG A 290 18.84 -6.54 -4.36
C ARG A 290 18.15 -7.86 -4.00
N GLY A 291 17.73 -8.65 -4.99
CA GLY A 291 17.11 -9.96 -4.77
C GLY A 291 15.58 -9.91 -4.50
N PHE A 292 14.91 -8.77 -4.67
CA PHE A 292 13.46 -8.71 -4.63
C PHE A 292 12.86 -9.42 -5.85
N LYS A 293 11.78 -10.15 -5.61
CA LYS A 293 11.13 -10.98 -6.64
C LYS A 293 10.06 -10.23 -7.42
N TYR A 294 9.53 -9.14 -6.85
CA TYR A 294 8.40 -8.42 -7.43
C TYR A 294 8.60 -6.91 -7.35
N TYR A 295 8.15 -6.21 -8.42
CA TYR A 295 8.01 -4.76 -8.40
C TYR A 295 6.54 -4.40 -8.61
N ASP A 296 5.88 -3.94 -7.54
CA ASP A 296 4.49 -3.50 -7.56
C ASP A 296 4.40 -2.04 -8.02
N LEU A 297 3.86 -1.82 -9.21
CA LEU A 297 3.58 -0.49 -9.76
C LEU A 297 2.44 0.23 -9.01
N GLY A 298 1.82 -0.45 -8.04
CA GLY A 298 0.70 0.06 -7.26
C GLY A 298 -0.65 -0.04 -7.97
N GLY A 299 -1.63 0.62 -7.40
CA GLY A 299 -3.02 0.51 -7.80
C GLY A 299 -3.32 0.89 -9.24
N ILE A 300 -4.26 0.15 -9.85
CA ILE A 300 -4.88 0.42 -11.14
C ILE A 300 -6.39 0.45 -10.98
N ASP A 301 -7.06 1.31 -11.75
CA ASP A 301 -8.52 1.40 -11.83
C ASP A 301 -8.93 2.17 -13.10
N GLU A 302 -9.65 1.52 -13.99
CA GLU A 302 -10.06 2.12 -15.27
C GLU A 302 -11.08 3.26 -15.11
N LYS A 303 -11.89 3.22 -14.05
CA LYS A 303 -12.92 4.23 -13.79
C LYS A 303 -12.36 5.44 -13.07
N LEU A 304 -11.52 5.22 -12.04
CA LEU A 304 -10.99 6.29 -11.21
C LEU A 304 -9.73 6.92 -11.79
N TRP A 305 -8.86 6.12 -12.42
CA TRP A 305 -7.55 6.55 -12.92
C TRP A 305 -7.23 5.97 -14.31
N PRO A 306 -8.04 6.23 -15.35
CA PRO A 306 -7.89 5.60 -16.67
C PRO A 306 -6.50 5.82 -17.28
N SER A 307 -5.99 7.05 -17.24
CA SER A 307 -4.67 7.38 -17.81
C SER A 307 -3.52 6.70 -17.07
N ILE A 308 -3.57 6.66 -15.73
CA ILE A 308 -2.56 6.01 -14.90
C ILE A 308 -2.61 4.50 -15.10
N THR A 309 -3.80 3.93 -15.21
CA THR A 309 -4.01 2.49 -15.47
C THR A 309 -3.44 2.09 -16.81
N THR A 310 -3.75 2.83 -17.87
CA THR A 310 -3.17 2.61 -19.21
C THR A 310 -1.65 2.70 -19.19
N PHE A 311 -1.10 3.73 -18.53
CA PHE A 311 0.35 3.91 -18.40
C PHE A 311 1.01 2.71 -17.71
N LYS A 312 0.45 2.24 -16.58
CA LYS A 312 1.02 1.10 -15.84
C LYS A 312 0.93 -0.20 -16.64
N ARG A 313 -0.21 -0.47 -17.27
CA ARG A 313 -0.39 -1.68 -18.08
C ARG A 313 0.58 -1.79 -19.24
N GLN A 314 1.13 -0.68 -19.71
CA GLN A 314 2.18 -0.70 -20.75
C GLN A 314 3.50 -1.34 -20.30
N PHE A 315 3.70 -1.53 -18.99
CA PHE A 315 4.81 -2.31 -18.46
C PHE A 315 4.55 -3.83 -18.50
N GLY A 316 3.36 -4.27 -18.91
CA GLY A 316 2.99 -5.68 -18.79
C GLY A 316 2.79 -6.06 -17.33
N GLY A 317 3.15 -7.29 -16.98
CA GLY A 317 3.05 -7.79 -15.61
C GLY A 317 1.73 -8.48 -15.30
N LEU A 318 1.50 -8.78 -14.02
CA LEU A 318 0.34 -9.52 -13.53
C LEU A 318 -0.55 -8.58 -12.71
N GLU A 319 -1.86 -8.63 -12.97
CA GLU A 319 -2.84 -7.92 -12.16
C GLU A 319 -3.26 -8.80 -10.98
N PHE A 320 -3.23 -8.23 -9.78
CA PHE A 320 -3.72 -8.87 -8.57
C PHE A 320 -4.99 -8.17 -8.08
N ALA A 321 -6.07 -8.95 -7.89
CA ALA A 321 -7.35 -8.45 -7.40
C ALA A 321 -7.52 -8.77 -5.91
N TYR A 322 -7.60 -7.73 -5.07
CA TYR A 322 -7.97 -7.88 -3.67
C TYR A 322 -9.49 -7.96 -3.50
N VAL A 323 -9.92 -8.63 -2.45
CA VAL A 323 -11.34 -8.71 -2.09
C VAL A 323 -11.98 -7.34 -1.82
N GLY A 324 -11.19 -6.33 -1.44
CA GLY A 324 -11.67 -5.00 -1.06
C GLY A 324 -12.14 -4.93 0.40
N LEU A 325 -13.07 -4.01 0.68
CA LEU A 325 -13.54 -3.75 2.03
C LEU A 325 -14.51 -4.81 2.56
N ILE A 326 -14.36 -5.12 3.85
CA ILE A 326 -15.32 -5.87 4.65
C ILE A 326 -15.62 -5.04 5.89
N ASP A 327 -16.87 -4.61 6.08
CA ASP A 327 -17.30 -3.92 7.28
C ASP A 327 -18.00 -4.89 8.24
N ILE A 328 -17.60 -4.83 9.51
CA ILE A 328 -18.20 -5.59 10.62
C ILE A 328 -18.89 -4.58 11.55
N PRO A 329 -20.23 -4.40 11.48
CA PRO A 329 -20.94 -3.52 12.39
C PRO A 329 -20.88 -4.05 13.83
N LEU A 330 -20.25 -3.28 14.74
CA LEU A 330 -20.24 -3.56 16.18
C LEU A 330 -21.46 -2.92 16.84
N GLN A 331 -21.87 -1.75 16.35
CA GLN A 331 -23.07 -1.03 16.76
C GLN A 331 -24.00 -0.84 15.54
N PRO A 332 -24.87 -1.81 15.20
CA PRO A 332 -25.60 -1.82 13.92
C PRO A 332 -26.48 -0.60 13.65
N ARG A 333 -27.06 0.01 14.69
CA ARG A 333 -27.90 1.23 14.54
C ARG A 333 -27.04 2.44 14.13
N LEU A 334 -25.91 2.64 14.77
CA LEU A 334 -24.96 3.72 14.44
C LEU A 334 -24.27 3.50 13.09
N TYR A 335 -23.99 2.25 12.74
CA TYR A 335 -23.46 1.93 11.42
C TYR A 335 -24.45 2.27 10.29
N LYS A 336 -25.75 1.99 10.47
CA LYS A 336 -26.79 2.41 9.51
C LYS A 336 -26.85 3.93 9.39
N LEU A 337 -26.81 4.66 10.51
CA LEU A 337 -26.77 6.13 10.51
C LEU A 337 -25.52 6.66 9.80
N TYR A 338 -24.34 6.10 10.07
CA TYR A 338 -23.08 6.46 9.39
C TYR A 338 -23.21 6.32 7.86
N ASN A 339 -23.73 5.20 7.38
CA ASN A 339 -23.89 4.98 5.94
C ASN A 339 -24.93 5.92 5.33
N PHE A 340 -26.00 6.22 6.03
CA PHE A 340 -27.01 7.20 5.60
C PHE A 340 -26.41 8.61 5.45
N LEU A 341 -25.69 9.09 6.46
CA LEU A 341 -25.02 10.39 6.44
C LEU A 341 -23.95 10.46 5.34
N LYS A 342 -23.23 9.38 5.11
CA LYS A 342 -22.26 9.28 4.03
C LYS A 342 -22.93 9.44 2.65
N LYS A 343 -24.06 8.78 2.40
CA LYS A 343 -24.82 8.92 1.15
C LYS A 343 -25.28 10.37 0.93
N LEU A 344 -25.78 11.03 1.97
CA LEU A 344 -26.19 12.43 1.87
C LEU A 344 -25.03 13.36 1.48
N ARG A 345 -23.83 13.15 2.04
CA ARG A 345 -22.63 13.94 1.67
C ARG A 345 -22.19 13.73 0.21
N HIS A 346 -22.43 12.59 -0.37
CA HIS A 346 -22.15 12.34 -1.79
C HIS A 346 -23.17 13.00 -2.71
N LEU A 347 -24.45 13.00 -2.34
CA LEU A 347 -25.51 13.69 -3.10
C LEU A 347 -25.37 15.22 -3.11
N GLY A 348 -24.79 15.81 -2.06
CA GLY A 348 -24.55 17.26 -2.00
C GLY A 348 -23.25 17.74 -2.68
N LYS A 349 -22.50 16.85 -3.33
CA LYS A 349 -21.25 17.16 -4.06
C LYS A 349 -21.34 16.88 -5.58
N SER A 350 -22.48 16.37 -6.04
CA SER A 350 -22.86 16.25 -7.45
C SER A 350 -23.65 17.49 -7.85
#